data_eda9e2ad4268427dafd5ddbb9524e1d9
#
_entry.id   eda9e2ad4268427dafd5ddbb9524e1d9
#
_cell.length_a   1.000
_cell.length_b   1.000
_cell.length_c   1.000
_cell.angle_alpha   90.00
_cell.angle_beta   90.00
_cell.angle_gamma   90.00
#
_symmetry.space_group_name_H-M   'P 1'
#
loop_
_entity.id
_entity.type
_entity.pdbx_description
1 polymer ?
#
loop_
_entity_poly.entity_id
_entity_poly.type
_entity_poly.pdbx_seq_one_letter_code
_entity_poly.pdbx_strand_id
1 'polypeptide(L)'
;MTPSQIDERRECSLLAEVIEGLRRTVTSYAEASHYLLAVTDDQGMILWREGSTQLRHVADSHGFVQGALFTEERVGTNAIGTALAEECGVQVFSAEHYCVELHPWYCTAAPVHDPRTGRLAGIVDVSGPALTLHPAIGALVETAVHCAEMQIWQRHVTHLERLRSQAAPIIATLDGPALIVDDEGWIAEATGIATGRRVAVPCADRAISVPGLGVCVPERINGGWLLRPAERQERINLVLDLRSAPVVSTCSDKGSWRFALTARHAELLLLVHLAGRAGIGAAALSEALYGDAEHVIAVRAEVSRLRRSLGAILLSRPYRLADEVDLVLDWGDAELVGQAPVVAGSMAPAVRALADRPVSKLP
;
A
#
# COMPACT_ATOMS: atom_id res chain seq x y z
N MET A 1 20.18 -13.54 -13.08
CA MET A 1 20.13 -12.06 -13.19
C MET A 1 21.49 -11.48 -13.52
N THR A 2 21.53 -10.29 -14.13
CA THR A 2 22.80 -9.56 -14.35
C THR A 2 23.23 -8.84 -13.06
N PRO A 3 24.54 -8.55 -12.87
CA PRO A 3 25.00 -7.79 -11.70
C PRO A 3 24.27 -6.45 -11.53
N SER A 4 24.03 -5.71 -12.63
CA SER A 4 23.30 -4.44 -12.61
C SER A 4 21.86 -4.57 -12.09
N GLN A 5 21.15 -5.65 -12.44
CA GLN A 5 19.80 -5.91 -11.92
C GLN A 5 19.78 -6.24 -10.43
N ILE A 6 20.86 -6.85 -9.93
CA ILE A 6 21.00 -7.12 -8.48
C ILE A 6 21.25 -5.82 -7.73
N ASP A 7 22.09 -4.94 -8.28
CA ASP A 7 22.40 -3.65 -7.65
C ASP A 7 21.17 -2.74 -7.62
N GLU A 8 20.38 -2.68 -8.69
CA GLU A 8 19.10 -1.96 -8.72
C GLU A 8 18.12 -2.47 -7.64
N ARG A 9 18.01 -3.80 -7.48
CA ARG A 9 17.17 -4.38 -6.41
C ARG A 9 17.68 -4.06 -5.02
N ARG A 10 18.99 -4.04 -4.82
CA ARG A 10 19.61 -3.64 -3.55
C ARG A 10 19.26 -2.20 -3.19
N GLU A 11 19.40 -1.28 -4.15
CA GLU A 11 19.09 0.13 -3.95
C GLU A 11 17.62 0.38 -3.59
N CYS A 12 16.71 -0.43 -4.16
CA CYS A 12 15.28 -0.36 -3.86
C CYS A 12 14.88 -1.11 -2.57
N SER A 13 15.76 -1.94 -2.01
CA SER A 13 15.46 -2.75 -0.83
C SER A 13 15.58 -1.95 0.47
N LEU A 14 14.57 -2.06 1.33
CA LEU A 14 14.63 -1.53 2.70
C LEU A 14 15.83 -2.10 3.48
N LEU A 15 16.25 -3.33 3.17
CA LEU A 15 17.37 -3.99 3.84
C LEU A 15 18.72 -3.35 3.52
N ALA A 16 18.85 -2.57 2.43
CA ALA A 16 20.06 -1.79 2.16
C ALA A 16 20.41 -0.84 3.31
N GLU A 17 19.41 -0.36 4.02
CA GLU A 17 19.60 0.56 5.14
C GLU A 17 20.22 -0.11 6.37
N VAL A 18 20.01 -1.42 6.55
CA VAL A 18 20.40 -2.16 7.77
C VAL A 18 21.41 -3.28 7.52
N ILE A 19 21.79 -3.52 6.27
CA ILE A 19 22.68 -4.62 5.90
C ILE A 19 24.03 -4.59 6.67
N GLU A 20 24.59 -3.40 6.88
CA GLU A 20 25.85 -3.25 7.62
C GLU A 20 25.68 -3.58 9.13
N GLY A 21 24.49 -3.32 9.68
CA GLY A 21 24.13 -3.73 11.04
C GLY A 21 24.01 -5.24 11.15
N LEU A 22 23.27 -5.87 10.22
CA LEU A 22 23.11 -7.32 10.12
C LEU A 22 24.47 -8.03 10.00
N ARG A 23 25.33 -7.56 9.08
CA ARG A 23 26.69 -8.06 8.90
C ARG A 23 27.45 -8.06 10.22
N ARG A 24 27.55 -6.91 10.87
CA ARG A 24 28.31 -6.77 12.13
C ARG A 24 27.76 -7.68 13.22
N THR A 25 26.45 -7.79 13.36
CA THR A 25 25.84 -8.63 14.39
C THR A 25 26.17 -10.11 14.14
N VAL A 26 26.02 -10.60 12.92
CA VAL A 26 26.29 -12.01 12.58
C VAL A 26 27.80 -12.31 12.63
N THR A 27 28.65 -11.44 12.07
CA THR A 27 30.09 -11.70 11.98
C THR A 27 30.84 -11.51 13.30
N SER A 28 30.29 -10.72 14.26
CA SER A 28 30.94 -10.52 15.57
C SER A 28 30.86 -11.75 16.48
N TYR A 29 29.89 -12.63 16.25
CA TYR A 29 29.66 -13.82 17.08
C TYR A 29 30.03 -15.14 16.37
N ALA A 30 30.14 -15.11 15.05
CA ALA A 30 30.53 -16.26 14.25
C ALA A 30 32.00 -16.13 13.87
N GLU A 31 32.83 -17.14 14.13
CA GLU A 31 34.10 -17.23 13.45
C GLU A 31 33.78 -17.21 11.94
N ALA A 32 34.16 -16.13 11.26
CA ALA A 32 33.78 -15.86 9.86
C ALA A 32 34.16 -17.00 8.87
N SER A 33 34.96 -17.99 9.34
CA SER A 33 35.40 -19.17 8.59
C SER A 33 34.33 -20.27 8.47
N HIS A 34 33.28 -20.28 9.31
CA HIS A 34 32.34 -21.40 9.39
C HIS A 34 30.91 -21.09 8.97
N TYR A 35 30.61 -19.82 8.66
CA TYR A 35 29.26 -19.40 8.33
C TYR A 35 29.20 -18.64 7.02
N LEU A 36 28.05 -18.82 6.34
CA LEU A 36 27.64 -18.07 5.18
C LEU A 36 26.39 -17.29 5.56
N LEU A 37 26.46 -15.96 5.52
CA LEU A 37 25.31 -15.07 5.64
C LEU A 37 24.72 -14.85 4.25
N ALA A 38 23.42 -15.01 4.10
CA ALA A 38 22.66 -14.57 2.93
C ALA A 38 21.51 -13.68 3.36
N VAL A 39 21.20 -12.67 2.54
CA VAL A 39 20.06 -11.80 2.75
C VAL A 39 19.32 -11.69 1.41
N THR A 40 18.02 -11.99 1.45
CA THR A 40 17.15 -11.96 0.27
C THR A 40 16.22 -10.77 0.30
N ASP A 41 15.52 -10.51 -0.83
CA ASP A 41 14.34 -9.68 -0.85
C ASP A 41 13.08 -10.46 -0.41
N ASP A 42 11.93 -9.79 -0.47
CA ASP A 42 10.59 -10.35 -0.17
C ASP A 42 10.11 -11.41 -1.18
N GLN A 43 10.88 -11.65 -2.24
CA GLN A 43 10.64 -12.71 -3.23
C GLN A 43 11.56 -13.91 -3.05
N GLY A 44 12.48 -13.89 -2.07
CA GLY A 44 13.47 -14.94 -1.85
C GLY A 44 14.68 -14.86 -2.79
N MET A 45 14.93 -13.73 -3.44
CA MET A 45 16.10 -13.49 -4.28
C MET A 45 17.30 -13.11 -3.41
N ILE A 46 18.40 -13.86 -3.51
CA ILE A 46 19.62 -13.56 -2.75
C ILE A 46 20.24 -12.26 -3.27
N LEU A 47 20.19 -11.21 -2.46
CA LEU A 47 20.78 -9.91 -2.79
C LEU A 47 22.18 -9.75 -2.21
N TRP A 48 22.41 -10.15 -0.96
CA TRP A 48 23.72 -10.07 -0.31
C TRP A 48 24.14 -11.45 0.19
N ARG A 49 25.43 -11.71 0.11
CA ARG A 49 26.01 -12.96 0.58
C ARG A 49 27.44 -12.73 1.08
N GLU A 50 27.71 -13.21 2.27
CA GLU A 50 29.01 -13.07 2.92
C GLU A 50 29.44 -14.35 3.60
N GLY A 51 30.75 -14.55 3.71
CA GLY A 51 31.36 -15.71 4.33
C GLY A 51 32.79 -15.95 3.80
N SER A 52 33.47 -16.97 4.31
CA SER A 52 34.80 -17.31 3.84
C SER A 52 34.78 -17.68 2.35
N THR A 53 35.88 -17.43 1.66
CA THR A 53 36.03 -17.80 0.23
C THR A 53 35.78 -19.29 -0.01
N GLN A 54 36.23 -20.15 0.90
CA GLN A 54 36.01 -21.58 0.81
C GLN A 54 34.51 -21.94 0.86
N LEU A 55 33.78 -21.43 1.85
CA LEU A 55 32.33 -21.69 1.96
C LEU A 55 31.56 -21.13 0.77
N ARG A 56 31.94 -19.94 0.29
CA ARG A 56 31.29 -19.34 -0.89
C ARG A 56 31.48 -20.22 -2.14
N HIS A 57 32.68 -20.79 -2.36
CA HIS A 57 32.88 -21.69 -3.50
C HIS A 57 32.05 -22.97 -3.39
N VAL A 58 31.93 -23.55 -2.19
CA VAL A 58 31.06 -24.71 -1.98
C VAL A 58 29.60 -24.34 -2.25
N ALA A 59 29.13 -23.21 -1.73
CA ALA A 59 27.77 -22.72 -1.95
C ALA A 59 27.50 -22.40 -3.44
N ASP A 60 28.51 -21.87 -4.16
CA ASP A 60 28.43 -21.61 -5.60
C ASP A 60 28.14 -22.89 -6.40
N SER A 61 28.76 -24.01 -6.02
CA SER A 61 28.57 -25.32 -6.68
C SER A 61 27.14 -25.86 -6.50
N HIS A 62 26.41 -25.39 -5.48
CA HIS A 62 25.00 -25.71 -5.24
C HIS A 62 24.01 -24.65 -5.73
N GLY A 63 24.47 -23.67 -6.51
CA GLY A 63 23.65 -22.60 -7.04
C GLY A 63 23.25 -21.52 -6.00
N PHE A 64 23.82 -21.56 -4.79
CA PHE A 64 23.57 -20.57 -3.76
C PHE A 64 24.41 -19.31 -4.01
N VAL A 65 23.99 -18.55 -5.04
CA VAL A 65 24.71 -17.36 -5.55
C VAL A 65 23.85 -16.12 -5.51
N GLN A 66 24.46 -14.94 -5.52
CA GLN A 66 23.72 -13.70 -5.65
C GLN A 66 22.91 -13.69 -6.94
N GLY A 67 21.63 -13.25 -6.85
CA GLY A 67 20.69 -13.29 -7.95
C GLY A 67 20.00 -14.63 -8.18
N ALA A 68 20.27 -15.65 -7.35
CA ALA A 68 19.52 -16.89 -7.32
C ALA A 68 18.23 -16.73 -6.49
N LEU A 69 17.18 -17.43 -6.91
CA LEU A 69 15.87 -17.45 -6.26
C LEU A 69 15.73 -18.74 -5.43
N PHE A 70 15.62 -18.60 -4.11
CA PHE A 70 15.57 -19.71 -3.15
C PHE A 70 14.16 -19.87 -2.53
N THR A 71 13.14 -19.94 -3.37
CA THR A 71 11.78 -20.32 -2.95
C THR A 71 11.60 -21.83 -2.92
N GLU A 72 10.64 -22.35 -2.17
CA GLU A 72 10.30 -23.77 -2.15
C GLU A 72 9.88 -24.31 -3.52
N GLU A 73 9.25 -23.51 -4.35
CA GLU A 73 8.88 -23.89 -5.72
C GLU A 73 10.09 -24.17 -6.61
N ARG A 74 11.23 -23.54 -6.34
CA ARG A 74 12.45 -23.65 -7.14
C ARG A 74 13.43 -24.69 -6.62
N VAL A 75 13.58 -24.76 -5.30
CA VAL A 75 14.66 -25.53 -4.64
C VAL A 75 14.08 -26.67 -3.80
N GLY A 76 12.77 -26.68 -3.56
CA GLY A 76 12.14 -27.54 -2.56
C GLY A 76 12.36 -26.98 -1.16
N THR A 77 12.04 -27.76 -0.14
CA THR A 77 12.22 -27.38 1.27
C THR A 77 13.63 -26.90 1.56
N ASN A 78 13.77 -25.66 1.95
CA ASN A 78 15.01 -24.99 2.36
C ASN A 78 14.67 -23.86 3.34
N ALA A 79 15.62 -23.45 4.18
CA ALA A 79 15.34 -22.49 5.26
C ALA A 79 14.81 -21.13 4.74
N ILE A 80 15.38 -20.58 3.65
CA ILE A 80 14.94 -19.32 3.07
C ILE A 80 13.51 -19.44 2.52
N GLY A 81 13.25 -20.47 1.70
CA GLY A 81 11.94 -20.67 1.06
C GLY A 81 10.85 -20.95 2.07
N THR A 82 11.13 -21.76 3.09
CA THR A 82 10.17 -22.06 4.14
C THR A 82 9.93 -20.85 5.06
N ALA A 83 10.99 -20.09 5.44
CA ALA A 83 10.83 -18.87 6.20
C ALA A 83 10.04 -17.79 5.43
N LEU A 84 10.18 -17.75 4.10
CA LEU A 84 9.42 -16.87 3.21
C LEU A 84 7.93 -17.24 3.17
N ALA A 85 7.62 -18.55 3.12
CA ALA A 85 6.25 -19.04 3.03
C ALA A 85 5.48 -18.94 4.36
N GLU A 86 6.16 -19.25 5.47
CA GLU A 86 5.56 -19.29 6.81
C GLU A 86 5.68 -17.96 7.59
N GLU A 87 6.46 -17.01 7.07
CA GLU A 87 6.79 -15.73 7.73
C GLU A 87 7.25 -15.90 9.19
N CYS A 88 8.01 -16.97 9.47
CA CYS A 88 8.57 -17.25 10.80
C CYS A 88 10.02 -17.76 10.72
N GLY A 89 10.71 -17.75 11.86
CA GLY A 89 12.06 -18.31 11.96
C GLY A 89 12.06 -19.82 11.72
N VAL A 90 12.95 -20.30 10.86
CA VAL A 90 13.04 -21.71 10.44
C VAL A 90 14.48 -22.19 10.53
N GLN A 91 14.64 -23.44 10.99
CA GLN A 91 15.91 -24.17 10.95
C GLN A 91 15.72 -25.43 10.12
N VAL A 92 16.62 -25.66 9.19
CA VAL A 92 16.61 -26.86 8.32
C VAL A 92 17.99 -27.51 8.42
N PHE A 93 18.02 -28.78 8.80
CA PHE A 93 19.25 -29.51 9.07
C PHE A 93 19.39 -30.71 8.15
N SER A 94 20.51 -30.79 7.43
CA SER A 94 20.89 -31.99 6.65
C SER A 94 19.76 -32.52 5.76
N ALA A 95 19.33 -33.76 5.97
CA ALA A 95 18.29 -34.43 5.16
C ALA A 95 16.88 -33.84 5.28
N GLU A 96 16.65 -32.78 6.08
CA GLU A 96 15.43 -32.02 6.08
C GLU A 96 15.31 -31.12 4.82
N HIS A 97 16.47 -30.81 4.18
CA HIS A 97 16.46 -30.16 2.87
C HIS A 97 15.93 -31.14 1.81
N TYR A 98 15.04 -30.64 0.93
CA TYR A 98 14.57 -31.43 -0.20
C TYR A 98 15.67 -31.80 -1.20
N CYS A 99 16.60 -30.86 -1.45
CA CYS A 99 17.70 -31.03 -2.38
C CYS A 99 18.86 -31.79 -1.71
N VAL A 100 19.24 -32.93 -2.26
CA VAL A 100 20.30 -33.82 -1.68
C VAL A 100 21.65 -33.08 -1.59
N GLU A 101 21.94 -32.19 -2.51
CA GLU A 101 23.14 -31.36 -2.53
C GLU A 101 23.24 -30.43 -1.31
N LEU A 102 22.12 -30.14 -0.65
CA LEU A 102 22.05 -29.30 0.55
C LEU A 102 22.16 -30.12 1.86
N HIS A 103 22.15 -31.47 1.82
CA HIS A 103 22.27 -32.29 3.00
C HIS A 103 23.56 -32.06 3.82
N PRO A 104 24.72 -31.65 3.24
CA PRO A 104 25.91 -31.30 4.04
C PRO A 104 25.74 -30.00 4.87
N TRP A 105 24.66 -29.27 4.70
CA TRP A 105 24.43 -27.97 5.32
C TRP A 105 23.40 -28.02 6.45
N TYR A 106 23.56 -27.09 7.41
CA TYR A 106 22.45 -26.58 8.20
C TYR A 106 22.17 -25.13 7.77
N CYS A 107 20.93 -24.70 7.84
CA CYS A 107 20.49 -23.37 7.49
C CYS A 107 19.51 -22.86 8.55
N THR A 108 19.69 -21.62 8.96
CA THR A 108 18.77 -20.95 9.88
C THR A 108 18.34 -19.64 9.27
N ALA A 109 17.08 -19.49 8.99
CA ALA A 109 16.51 -18.31 8.33
C ALA A 109 15.45 -17.66 9.20
N ALA A 110 15.36 -16.32 9.15
CA ALA A 110 14.31 -15.57 9.80
C ALA A 110 13.85 -14.40 8.93
N PRO A 111 12.53 -14.11 8.90
CA PRO A 111 11.97 -12.99 8.14
C PRO A 111 12.27 -11.67 8.83
N VAL A 112 12.57 -10.65 8.04
CA VAL A 112 12.65 -9.25 8.46
C VAL A 112 11.39 -8.55 7.99
N HIS A 113 10.63 -7.97 8.93
CA HIS A 113 9.45 -7.18 8.60
C HIS A 113 9.75 -5.68 8.70
N ASP A 114 9.13 -4.91 7.83
CA ASP A 114 9.10 -3.47 7.99
C ASP A 114 8.17 -3.09 9.16
N PRO A 115 8.68 -2.59 10.28
CA PRO A 115 7.87 -2.29 11.45
C PRO A 115 6.87 -1.15 11.24
N ARG A 116 6.99 -0.40 10.15
CA ARG A 116 6.06 0.67 9.77
C ARG A 116 4.79 0.12 9.12
N THR A 117 4.92 -0.97 8.37
CA THR A 117 3.84 -1.50 7.52
C THR A 117 3.41 -2.92 7.89
N GLY A 118 4.26 -3.66 8.62
CA GLY A 118 4.11 -5.09 8.90
C GLY A 118 4.41 -5.99 7.69
N ARG A 119 4.90 -5.43 6.57
CA ARG A 119 5.19 -6.21 5.36
C ARG A 119 6.55 -6.86 5.45
N LEU A 120 6.66 -8.06 4.88
CA LEU A 120 7.93 -8.74 4.72
C LEU A 120 8.89 -7.88 3.87
N ALA A 121 10.10 -7.64 4.35
CA ALA A 121 11.16 -6.93 3.65
C ALA A 121 12.19 -7.89 3.01
N GLY A 122 12.30 -9.10 3.56
CA GLY A 122 13.20 -10.14 3.08
C GLY A 122 13.54 -11.16 4.16
N ILE A 123 14.46 -12.05 3.86
CA ILE A 123 14.90 -13.11 4.76
C ILE A 123 16.40 -12.95 5.05
N VAL A 124 16.78 -13.13 6.30
CA VAL A 124 18.17 -13.29 6.75
C VAL A 124 18.42 -14.76 7.00
N ASP A 125 19.41 -15.34 6.34
CA ASP A 125 19.81 -16.73 6.47
C ASP A 125 21.28 -16.83 6.91
N VAL A 126 21.54 -17.73 7.84
CA VAL A 126 22.90 -18.15 8.24
C VAL A 126 23.02 -19.65 8.03
N SER A 127 23.88 -20.00 7.12
CA SER A 127 24.14 -21.39 6.71
C SER A 127 25.58 -21.82 7.05
N GLY A 128 25.77 -23.09 7.30
CA GLY A 128 27.10 -23.66 7.52
C GLY A 128 27.12 -25.16 7.36
N PRO A 129 28.33 -25.80 7.39
CA PRO A 129 28.43 -27.25 7.38
C PRO A 129 27.69 -27.88 8.56
N ALA A 130 26.89 -28.91 8.31
CA ALA A 130 26.01 -29.53 9.31
C ALA A 130 26.73 -29.93 10.61
N LEU A 131 28.01 -30.35 10.52
CA LEU A 131 28.83 -30.73 11.67
C LEU A 131 29.33 -29.54 12.52
N THR A 132 29.13 -28.29 12.06
CA THR A 132 29.54 -27.08 12.77
C THR A 132 28.37 -26.35 13.43
N LEU A 133 27.17 -26.93 13.39
CA LEU A 133 25.97 -26.36 13.99
C LEU A 133 26.18 -26.05 15.49
N HIS A 134 25.93 -24.80 15.85
CA HIS A 134 25.93 -24.39 17.24
C HIS A 134 24.48 -24.04 17.67
N PRO A 135 24.02 -24.54 18.84
CA PRO A 135 22.63 -24.33 19.27
C PRO A 135 22.19 -22.85 19.36
N ALA A 136 23.15 -21.91 19.53
CA ALA A 136 22.84 -20.48 19.62
C ALA A 136 22.61 -19.77 18.27
N ILE A 137 22.82 -20.46 17.13
CA ILE A 137 22.71 -19.81 15.81
C ILE A 137 21.28 -19.27 15.55
N GLY A 138 20.24 -20.03 15.92
CA GLY A 138 18.86 -19.56 15.79
C GLY A 138 18.64 -18.26 16.55
N ALA A 139 19.02 -18.22 17.82
CA ALA A 139 18.89 -17.03 18.65
C ALA A 139 19.72 -15.83 18.13
N LEU A 140 20.89 -16.12 17.52
CA LEU A 140 21.72 -15.09 16.89
C LEU A 140 21.00 -14.47 15.68
N VAL A 141 20.43 -15.28 14.79
CA VAL A 141 19.70 -14.81 13.61
C VAL A 141 18.46 -14.00 14.01
N GLU A 142 17.67 -14.51 14.95
CA GLU A 142 16.51 -13.80 15.48
C GLU A 142 16.89 -12.46 16.13
N THR A 143 18.00 -12.44 16.89
CA THR A 143 18.52 -11.20 17.50
C THR A 143 18.97 -10.21 16.44
N ALA A 144 19.67 -10.67 15.39
CA ALA A 144 20.12 -9.83 14.29
C ALA A 144 18.93 -9.21 13.53
N VAL A 145 17.89 -10.00 13.25
CA VAL A 145 16.65 -9.55 12.62
C VAL A 145 15.98 -8.50 13.50
N HIS A 146 15.78 -8.79 14.79
CA HIS A 146 15.17 -7.83 15.71
C HIS A 146 15.94 -6.51 15.78
N CYS A 147 17.28 -6.56 15.82
CA CYS A 147 18.10 -5.35 15.78
C CYS A 147 17.94 -4.59 14.46
N ALA A 148 17.80 -5.27 13.32
CA ALA A 148 17.57 -4.65 12.03
C ALA A 148 16.20 -3.94 11.99
N GLU A 149 15.15 -4.58 12.44
CA GLU A 149 13.81 -4.01 12.53
C GLU A 149 13.78 -2.78 13.47
N MET A 150 14.45 -2.86 14.61
CA MET A 150 14.62 -1.71 15.49
C MET A 150 15.39 -0.55 14.85
N GLN A 151 16.41 -0.83 14.04
CA GLN A 151 17.14 0.22 13.31
C GLN A 151 16.25 0.88 12.24
N ILE A 152 15.44 0.12 11.50
CA ILE A 152 14.45 0.64 10.55
C ILE A 152 13.47 1.57 11.28
N TRP A 153 12.93 1.11 12.42
CA TRP A 153 12.02 1.92 13.23
C TRP A 153 12.66 3.21 13.75
N GLN A 154 13.88 3.12 14.26
CA GLN A 154 14.61 4.28 14.77
C GLN A 154 14.87 5.34 13.68
N ARG A 155 15.21 4.91 12.48
CA ARG A 155 15.37 5.81 11.32
C ARG A 155 14.06 6.47 10.95
N HIS A 156 12.96 5.71 10.97
CA HIS A 156 11.63 6.26 10.72
C HIS A 156 11.24 7.32 11.75
N VAL A 157 11.44 7.06 13.04
CA VAL A 157 11.20 8.06 14.11
C VAL A 157 12.03 9.31 13.87
N THR A 158 13.32 9.16 13.53
CA THR A 158 14.20 10.30 13.22
C THR A 158 13.72 11.07 11.97
N HIS A 159 13.18 10.36 10.97
CA HIS A 159 12.56 11.00 9.80
C HIS A 159 11.35 11.84 10.19
N LEU A 160 10.43 11.29 11.01
CA LEU A 160 9.25 12.02 11.48
C LEU A 160 9.64 13.26 12.32
N GLU A 161 10.67 13.18 13.17
CA GLU A 161 11.18 14.33 13.93
C GLU A 161 11.74 15.43 13.02
N ARG A 162 12.47 15.06 11.97
CA ARG A 162 12.96 16.01 10.95
C ARG A 162 11.80 16.65 10.21
N LEU A 163 10.84 15.87 9.75
CA LEU A 163 9.64 16.36 9.07
C LEU A 163 8.87 17.34 9.95
N ARG A 164 8.66 17.01 11.22
CA ARG A 164 8.06 17.89 12.23
C ARG A 164 8.81 19.23 12.33
N SER A 165 10.13 19.17 12.47
CA SER A 165 10.96 20.37 12.62
C SER A 165 10.90 21.25 11.36
N GLN A 166 10.93 20.65 10.17
CA GLN A 166 10.83 21.37 8.89
C GLN A 166 9.45 21.99 8.67
N ALA A 167 8.38 21.33 9.14
CA ALA A 167 7.02 21.81 9.00
C ALA A 167 6.61 22.84 10.08
N ALA A 168 7.38 23.02 11.14
CA ALA A 168 7.06 23.94 12.24
C ALA A 168 6.75 25.37 11.78
N PRO A 169 7.49 26.01 10.82
CA PRO A 169 7.12 27.33 10.31
C PRO A 169 5.78 27.34 9.58
N ILE A 170 5.45 26.27 8.86
CA ILE A 170 4.15 26.15 8.16
C ILE A 170 3.03 26.07 9.20
N ILE A 171 3.17 25.17 10.17
CA ILE A 171 2.18 24.97 11.25
C ILE A 171 1.92 26.28 12.03
N ALA A 172 2.96 27.07 12.29
CA ALA A 172 2.85 28.32 13.02
C ALA A 172 2.03 29.40 12.30
N THR A 173 1.81 29.25 10.99
CA THR A 173 1.01 30.20 10.18
C THR A 173 -0.42 29.72 9.93
N LEU A 174 -0.80 28.53 10.40
CA LEU A 174 -2.12 27.96 10.16
C LEU A 174 -3.10 28.36 11.26
N ASP A 175 -4.24 28.88 10.84
CA ASP A 175 -5.40 29.12 11.69
C ASP A 175 -6.35 27.92 11.64
N GLY A 176 -6.06 26.88 12.44
CA GLY A 176 -6.97 25.72 12.52
C GLY A 176 -6.27 24.38 12.66
N PRO A 177 -7.06 23.29 12.70
CA PRO A 177 -6.50 21.95 12.87
C PRO A 177 -5.80 21.49 11.60
N ALA A 178 -4.64 20.84 11.77
CA ALA A 178 -3.84 20.31 10.69
C ALA A 178 -3.00 19.12 11.13
N LEU A 179 -2.60 18.28 10.17
CA LEU A 179 -1.63 17.18 10.38
C LEU A 179 -0.47 17.33 9.40
N ILE A 180 0.70 17.00 9.89
CA ILE A 180 1.88 16.73 9.04
C ILE A 180 2.10 15.22 9.07
N VAL A 181 2.20 14.63 7.90
CA VAL A 181 2.36 13.18 7.75
C VAL A 181 3.43 12.85 6.71
N ASP A 182 4.04 11.67 6.84
CA ASP A 182 4.97 11.15 5.84
C ASP A 182 4.27 10.49 4.64
N ASP A 183 5.03 9.90 3.73
CA ASP A 183 4.52 9.25 2.52
C ASP A 183 3.74 7.96 2.82
N GLU A 184 3.92 7.33 3.97
CA GLU A 184 3.15 6.16 4.44
C GLU A 184 1.96 6.55 5.32
N GLY A 185 1.72 7.83 5.57
CA GLY A 185 0.62 8.34 6.39
C GLY A 185 0.89 8.37 7.89
N TRP A 186 2.16 8.21 8.33
CA TRP A 186 2.53 8.38 9.73
C TRP A 186 2.55 9.85 10.12
N ILE A 187 1.98 10.14 11.29
CA ILE A 187 1.81 11.51 11.77
C ILE A 187 3.09 11.99 12.45
N ALA A 188 3.70 13.02 11.87
CA ALA A 188 4.84 13.71 12.45
C ALA A 188 4.40 14.81 13.43
N GLU A 189 3.28 15.52 13.13
CA GLU A 189 2.72 16.57 13.97
C GLU A 189 1.22 16.64 13.82
N ALA A 190 0.50 16.95 14.91
CA ALA A 190 -0.93 17.17 14.93
C ALA A 190 -1.25 18.44 15.71
N THR A 191 -1.93 19.37 15.07
CA THR A 191 -2.33 20.66 15.68
C THR A 191 -3.84 20.75 15.74
N GLY A 192 -4.39 21.10 16.92
CA GLY A 192 -5.83 21.34 17.08
C GLY A 192 -6.73 20.10 16.94
N ILE A 193 -6.16 18.90 16.94
CA ILE A 193 -6.90 17.64 16.78
C ILE A 193 -6.23 16.52 17.57
N ALA A 194 -7.06 15.65 18.17
CA ALA A 194 -6.64 14.37 18.72
C ALA A 194 -6.82 13.29 17.67
N THR A 195 -5.76 12.55 17.35
CA THR A 195 -5.77 11.54 16.29
C THR A 195 -4.92 10.33 16.69
N GLY A 196 -5.03 9.22 15.94
CA GLY A 196 -4.14 8.06 16.05
C GLY A 196 -2.73 8.37 15.56
N ARG A 197 -1.92 7.34 15.41
CA ARG A 197 -0.52 7.49 14.93
C ARG A 197 -0.41 7.54 13.40
N ARG A 198 -1.43 7.12 12.68
CA ARG A 198 -1.40 6.96 11.23
C ARG A 198 -2.74 7.30 10.59
N VAL A 199 -2.70 7.89 9.40
CA VAL A 199 -3.84 8.13 8.52
C VAL A 199 -3.73 7.32 7.23
N ALA A 200 -4.72 7.42 6.34
CA ALA A 200 -4.62 6.84 5.00
C ALA A 200 -3.43 7.46 4.24
N VAL A 201 -2.76 6.64 3.42
CA VAL A 201 -1.60 7.07 2.62
C VAL A 201 -1.99 8.27 1.75
N PRO A 202 -1.31 9.42 1.90
CA PRO A 202 -1.60 10.61 1.10
C PRO A 202 -1.23 10.44 -0.37
N CYS A 203 -1.96 11.13 -1.24
CA CYS A 203 -1.66 11.21 -2.67
C CYS A 203 -2.06 12.60 -3.16
N ALA A 204 -1.26 13.22 -4.02
CA ALA A 204 -1.45 14.59 -4.50
C ALA A 204 -2.85 14.82 -5.11
N ASP A 205 -3.36 13.81 -5.83
CA ASP A 205 -4.58 13.94 -6.64
C ASP A 205 -5.80 13.24 -5.98
N ARG A 206 -5.73 13.02 -4.66
CA ARG A 206 -6.75 12.24 -3.97
C ARG A 206 -7.09 12.83 -2.61
N ALA A 207 -8.35 13.21 -2.44
CA ALA A 207 -8.85 13.57 -1.12
C ALA A 207 -8.87 12.35 -0.18
N ILE A 208 -8.47 12.56 1.06
CA ILE A 208 -8.51 11.55 2.12
C ILE A 208 -9.43 12.01 3.25
N SER A 209 -10.13 11.06 3.88
CA SER A 209 -10.90 11.35 5.09
C SER A 209 -10.04 11.07 6.32
N VAL A 210 -9.87 12.06 7.14
CA VAL A 210 -9.16 11.98 8.41
C VAL A 210 -10.16 12.10 9.55
N PRO A 211 -10.24 11.11 10.46
CA PRO A 211 -11.13 11.20 11.62
C PRO A 211 -10.88 12.48 12.42
N GLY A 212 -11.92 13.27 12.65
CA GLY A 212 -11.83 14.55 13.35
C GLY A 212 -11.41 15.75 12.51
N LEU A 213 -10.79 15.55 11.34
CA LEU A 213 -10.45 16.63 10.39
C LEU A 213 -11.44 16.73 9.22
N GLY A 214 -12.16 15.63 8.93
CA GLY A 214 -13.03 15.56 7.77
C GLY A 214 -12.28 15.21 6.48
N VAL A 215 -12.77 15.71 5.33
CA VAL A 215 -12.12 15.52 4.03
C VAL A 215 -10.98 16.51 3.89
N CYS A 216 -9.79 15.98 3.59
CA CYS A 216 -8.56 16.75 3.39
C CYS A 216 -8.02 16.49 1.99
N VAL A 217 -7.53 17.53 1.34
CA VAL A 217 -6.73 17.40 0.12
C VAL A 217 -5.26 17.49 0.55
N PRO A 218 -4.46 16.42 0.33
CA PRO A 218 -3.06 16.42 0.73
C PRO A 218 -2.26 17.47 -0.06
N GLU A 219 -1.53 18.32 0.64
CA GLU A 219 -0.60 19.29 0.05
C GLU A 219 0.83 18.78 0.22
N ARG A 220 1.59 18.66 -0.87
CA ARG A 220 2.98 18.22 -0.80
C ARG A 220 3.84 19.28 -0.10
N ILE A 221 4.60 18.87 0.90
CA ILE A 221 5.63 19.69 1.56
C ILE A 221 6.98 18.97 1.45
N ASN A 222 8.05 19.61 1.88
CA ASN A 222 9.37 18.97 1.89
C ASN A 222 9.39 17.80 2.86
N GLY A 223 9.57 16.58 2.33
CA GLY A 223 9.66 15.32 3.08
C GLY A 223 8.34 14.70 3.53
N GLY A 224 7.18 15.26 3.14
CA GLY A 224 5.87 14.71 3.53
C GLY A 224 4.69 15.50 3.00
N TRP A 225 3.60 15.49 3.75
CA TRP A 225 2.31 16.07 3.36
C TRP A 225 1.70 16.87 4.51
N LEU A 226 1.12 18.00 4.14
CA LEU A 226 0.22 18.77 4.99
C LEU A 226 -1.22 18.32 4.70
N LEU A 227 -1.94 17.95 5.74
CA LEU A 227 -3.37 17.64 5.70
C LEU A 227 -4.11 18.68 6.55
N ARG A 228 -5.01 19.40 5.93
CA ARG A 228 -5.91 20.32 6.61
C ARG A 228 -7.33 20.12 6.09
N PRO A 229 -8.36 20.44 6.88
CA PRO A 229 -9.72 20.43 6.36
C PRO A 229 -9.78 21.29 5.11
N ALA A 230 -10.45 20.83 4.08
CA ALA A 230 -10.84 21.71 3.00
C ALA A 230 -11.61 22.88 3.67
N GLU A 231 -11.12 24.10 3.52
CA GLU A 231 -11.75 25.26 4.15
C GLU A 231 -13.25 25.24 3.84
N ARG A 232 -14.07 25.57 4.82
CA ARG A 232 -15.54 25.55 4.70
C ARG A 232 -16.09 26.34 3.51
N GLN A 233 -15.23 27.04 2.78
CA GLN A 233 -15.55 27.85 1.59
C GLN A 233 -15.18 27.19 0.26
N GLU A 234 -14.35 26.15 0.23
CA GLU A 234 -14.04 25.43 -1.01
C GLU A 234 -14.77 24.07 -1.03
N ARG A 235 -16.04 24.10 -1.41
CA ARG A 235 -16.76 22.87 -1.78
C ARG A 235 -16.02 22.23 -2.95
N ILE A 236 -15.81 20.93 -2.86
CA ILE A 236 -15.19 20.17 -3.95
C ILE A 236 -16.23 20.10 -5.08
N ASN A 237 -16.06 20.90 -6.10
CA ASN A 237 -16.91 20.85 -7.27
C ASN A 237 -16.47 19.70 -8.17
N LEU A 238 -17.25 18.61 -8.18
CA LEU A 238 -17.09 17.51 -9.11
C LEU A 238 -18.00 17.73 -10.32
N VAL A 239 -17.50 17.44 -11.49
CA VAL A 239 -18.29 17.37 -12.71
C VAL A 239 -18.28 15.94 -13.21
N LEU A 240 -19.45 15.31 -13.30
CA LEU A 240 -19.64 14.05 -13.99
C LEU A 240 -20.08 14.33 -15.42
N ASP A 241 -19.13 14.24 -16.34
CA ASP A 241 -19.37 14.41 -17.78
C ASP A 241 -20.00 13.13 -18.36
N LEU A 242 -21.22 13.25 -18.85
CA LEU A 242 -22.03 12.16 -19.42
C LEU A 242 -22.29 12.33 -20.92
N ARG A 243 -21.67 13.34 -21.56
CA ARG A 243 -21.84 13.64 -22.99
C ARG A 243 -21.34 12.54 -23.91
N SER A 244 -20.33 11.78 -23.45
CA SER A 244 -19.71 10.70 -24.21
C SER A 244 -19.26 9.56 -23.27
N ALA A 245 -18.02 9.09 -23.38
CA ALA A 245 -17.45 8.20 -22.38
C ALA A 245 -17.41 8.91 -21.02
N PRO A 246 -17.94 8.30 -19.94
CA PRO A 246 -18.11 9.00 -18.68
C PRO A 246 -16.77 9.35 -18.02
N VAL A 247 -16.68 10.59 -17.58
CA VAL A 247 -15.49 11.13 -16.92
C VAL A 247 -15.93 11.91 -15.69
N VAL A 248 -15.25 11.72 -14.59
CA VAL A 248 -15.36 12.61 -13.44
C VAL A 248 -14.14 13.52 -13.38
N SER A 249 -14.36 14.79 -13.13
CA SER A 249 -13.29 15.78 -13.01
C SER A 249 -13.60 16.77 -11.89
N THR A 250 -12.55 17.39 -11.38
CA THR A 250 -12.64 18.56 -10.52
C THR A 250 -11.66 19.61 -11.01
N CYS A 251 -12.02 20.87 -10.80
CA CYS A 251 -11.16 22.00 -11.03
C CYS A 251 -11.25 22.92 -9.81
N SER A 252 -10.13 23.13 -9.15
CA SER A 252 -9.99 24.11 -8.08
C SER A 252 -8.73 24.95 -8.33
N ASP A 253 -8.59 26.06 -7.63
CA ASP A 253 -7.40 26.94 -7.71
C ASP A 253 -6.10 26.20 -7.30
N LYS A 254 -6.22 25.06 -6.61
CA LYS A 254 -5.11 24.24 -6.08
C LYS A 254 -4.79 23.00 -6.91
N GLY A 255 -5.57 22.70 -7.94
CA GLY A 255 -5.34 21.56 -8.82
C GLY A 255 -6.59 21.10 -9.58
N SER A 256 -6.34 20.44 -10.69
CA SER A 256 -7.40 19.79 -11.46
C SER A 256 -7.02 18.33 -11.71
N TRP A 257 -7.97 17.46 -11.59
CA TRP A 257 -7.80 16.07 -11.98
C TRP A 257 -8.98 15.59 -12.81
N ARG A 258 -8.71 14.60 -13.64
CA ARG A 258 -9.72 13.99 -14.51
C ARG A 258 -9.53 12.46 -14.49
N PHE A 259 -10.63 11.74 -14.30
CA PHE A 259 -10.63 10.30 -14.20
C PHE A 259 -11.72 9.68 -15.07
N ALA A 260 -11.36 8.76 -15.97
CA ALA A 260 -12.30 8.02 -16.79
C ALA A 260 -13.04 6.97 -15.95
N LEU A 261 -14.36 6.94 -16.06
CA LEU A 261 -15.22 5.97 -15.39
C LEU A 261 -15.65 4.87 -16.35
N THR A 262 -15.93 3.69 -15.83
CA THR A 262 -16.73 2.70 -16.55
C THR A 262 -18.20 3.16 -16.56
N ALA A 263 -19.01 2.69 -17.51
CA ALA A 263 -20.44 2.96 -17.53
C ALA A 263 -21.10 2.59 -16.18
N ARG A 264 -20.73 1.44 -15.61
CA ARG A 264 -21.23 0.98 -14.31
C ARG A 264 -20.87 1.92 -13.16
N HIS A 265 -19.65 2.45 -13.14
CA HIS A 265 -19.24 3.42 -12.12
C HIS A 265 -19.96 4.76 -12.26
N ALA A 266 -20.25 5.20 -13.50
CA ALA A 266 -21.03 6.42 -13.75
C ALA A 266 -22.50 6.26 -13.32
N GLU A 267 -23.14 5.11 -13.63
CA GLU A 267 -24.48 4.76 -13.14
C GLU A 267 -24.56 4.78 -11.62
N LEU A 268 -23.57 4.18 -10.96
CA LEU A 268 -23.46 4.13 -9.51
C LEU A 268 -23.33 5.54 -8.91
N LEU A 269 -22.44 6.37 -9.46
CA LEU A 269 -22.24 7.74 -8.99
C LEU A 269 -23.50 8.60 -9.22
N LEU A 270 -24.17 8.42 -10.34
CA LEU A 270 -25.45 9.06 -10.64
C LEU A 270 -26.54 8.69 -9.62
N LEU A 271 -26.70 7.39 -9.31
CA LEU A 271 -27.69 6.92 -8.35
C LEU A 271 -27.39 7.41 -6.92
N VAL A 272 -26.12 7.44 -6.54
CA VAL A 272 -25.69 8.00 -5.25
C VAL A 272 -25.96 9.49 -5.17
N HIS A 273 -25.70 10.23 -6.24
CA HIS A 273 -26.04 11.68 -6.31
C HIS A 273 -27.55 11.92 -6.16
N LEU A 274 -28.36 11.17 -6.90
CA LEU A 274 -29.83 11.27 -6.83
C LEU A 274 -30.40 10.90 -5.46
N ALA A 275 -29.72 10.02 -4.70
CA ALA A 275 -30.11 9.71 -3.34
C ALA A 275 -29.82 10.84 -2.34
N GLY A 276 -29.09 11.87 -2.77
CA GLY A 276 -28.79 13.06 -2.00
C GLY A 276 -28.07 12.78 -0.68
N ARG A 277 -28.27 13.67 0.29
CA ARG A 277 -27.61 13.57 1.62
C ARG A 277 -28.07 12.37 2.46
N ALA A 278 -29.28 11.86 2.21
CA ALA A 278 -29.78 10.66 2.88
C ALA A 278 -28.97 9.43 2.48
N GLY A 279 -28.44 9.41 1.25
CA GLY A 279 -27.67 8.32 0.70
C GLY A 279 -28.51 7.08 0.39
N ILE A 280 -27.87 6.04 -0.12
CA ILE A 280 -28.49 4.77 -0.52
C ILE A 280 -27.79 3.58 0.11
N GLY A 281 -28.56 2.64 0.67
CA GLY A 281 -28.03 1.40 1.24
C GLY A 281 -27.60 0.40 0.15
N ALA A 282 -26.76 -0.58 0.51
CA ALA A 282 -26.25 -1.56 -0.43
C ALA A 282 -27.35 -2.42 -1.09
N ALA A 283 -28.41 -2.78 -0.35
CA ALA A 283 -29.54 -3.54 -0.88
C ALA A 283 -30.38 -2.70 -1.87
N ALA A 284 -30.71 -1.45 -1.51
CA ALA A 284 -31.43 -0.54 -2.39
C ALA A 284 -30.62 -0.18 -3.65
N LEU A 285 -29.30 -0.06 -3.52
CA LEU A 285 -28.44 0.17 -4.68
C LEU A 285 -28.33 -1.08 -5.58
N SER A 286 -28.39 -2.29 -4.97
CA SER A 286 -28.50 -3.54 -5.72
C SER A 286 -29.80 -3.59 -6.54
N GLU A 287 -30.92 -3.30 -5.91
CA GLU A 287 -32.23 -3.22 -6.57
C GLU A 287 -32.23 -2.18 -7.71
N ALA A 288 -31.64 -1.00 -7.46
CA ALA A 288 -31.55 0.06 -8.47
C ALA A 288 -30.69 -0.33 -9.69
N LEU A 289 -29.60 -1.08 -9.49
CA LEU A 289 -28.64 -1.47 -10.55
C LEU A 289 -29.01 -2.77 -11.26
N TYR A 290 -29.60 -3.76 -10.53
CA TYR A 290 -29.82 -5.12 -11.03
C TYR A 290 -31.28 -5.55 -11.05
N GLY A 291 -32.18 -4.82 -10.37
CA GLY A 291 -33.59 -5.12 -10.27
C GLY A 291 -33.97 -6.03 -9.08
N ASP A 292 -32.98 -6.42 -8.28
CA ASP A 292 -33.15 -7.22 -7.06
C ASP A 292 -32.12 -6.88 -5.98
N ALA A 293 -32.33 -7.38 -4.76
CA ALA A 293 -31.44 -7.14 -3.63
C ALA A 293 -30.36 -8.22 -3.45
N GLU A 294 -30.22 -9.17 -4.37
CA GLU A 294 -29.30 -10.34 -4.21
C GLU A 294 -27.85 -10.01 -4.57
N HIS A 295 -27.61 -8.92 -5.34
CA HIS A 295 -26.28 -8.55 -5.85
C HIS A 295 -25.48 -7.62 -4.92
N VAL A 296 -25.77 -7.63 -3.60
CA VAL A 296 -25.10 -6.76 -2.60
C VAL A 296 -23.58 -6.92 -2.59
N ILE A 297 -23.06 -8.13 -2.80
CA ILE A 297 -21.62 -8.39 -2.85
C ILE A 297 -21.00 -7.69 -4.05
N ALA A 298 -21.64 -7.79 -5.22
CA ALA A 298 -21.18 -7.12 -6.44
C ALA A 298 -21.20 -5.57 -6.27
N VAL A 299 -22.28 -5.03 -5.69
CA VAL A 299 -22.38 -3.59 -5.36
C VAL A 299 -21.23 -3.15 -4.46
N ARG A 300 -20.94 -3.88 -3.39
CA ARG A 300 -19.84 -3.56 -2.47
C ARG A 300 -18.49 -3.57 -3.18
N ALA A 301 -18.27 -4.53 -4.09
CA ALA A 301 -17.05 -4.62 -4.88
C ALA A 301 -16.90 -3.43 -5.83
N GLU A 302 -17.98 -3.02 -6.54
CA GLU A 302 -17.97 -1.87 -7.45
C GLU A 302 -17.76 -0.55 -6.68
N VAL A 303 -18.47 -0.35 -5.56
CA VAL A 303 -18.26 0.82 -4.71
C VAL A 303 -16.84 0.85 -4.16
N SER A 304 -16.28 -0.28 -3.75
CA SER A 304 -14.89 -0.35 -3.29
C SER A 304 -13.89 0.04 -4.38
N ARG A 305 -14.14 -0.37 -5.63
CA ARG A 305 -13.32 0.02 -6.79
C ARG A 305 -13.45 1.51 -7.07
N LEU A 306 -14.66 2.03 -7.09
CA LEU A 306 -14.91 3.46 -7.30
C LEU A 306 -14.30 4.32 -6.20
N ARG A 307 -14.37 3.89 -4.95
CA ARG A 307 -13.73 4.56 -3.82
C ARG A 307 -12.20 4.57 -3.90
N ARG A 308 -11.58 3.57 -4.50
CA ARG A 308 -10.12 3.61 -4.75
C ARG A 308 -9.73 4.78 -5.65
N SER A 309 -10.59 5.18 -6.55
CA SER A 309 -10.36 6.32 -7.46
C SER A 309 -10.82 7.65 -6.88
N LEU A 310 -11.99 7.69 -6.22
CA LEU A 310 -12.58 8.90 -5.67
C LEU A 310 -12.20 9.18 -4.20
N GLY A 311 -11.59 8.20 -3.51
CA GLY A 311 -11.18 8.38 -2.12
C GLY A 311 -12.37 8.58 -1.18
N ALA A 312 -12.26 9.59 -0.33
CA ALA A 312 -13.24 9.95 0.70
C ALA A 312 -14.48 10.71 0.16
N ILE A 313 -14.47 11.07 -1.11
CA ILE A 313 -15.61 11.74 -1.79
C ILE A 313 -16.88 10.88 -1.70
N LEU A 314 -16.73 9.55 -1.76
CA LEU A 314 -17.83 8.60 -1.66
C LEU A 314 -17.81 7.88 -0.30
N LEU A 315 -18.77 8.19 0.56
CA LEU A 315 -18.95 7.55 1.88
C LEU A 315 -19.65 6.19 1.73
N SER A 316 -19.52 5.32 2.75
CA SER A 316 -19.89 3.90 2.59
C SER A 316 -21.02 3.39 3.49
N ARG A 317 -21.58 4.19 4.39
CA ARG A 317 -22.67 3.71 5.28
C ARG A 317 -23.57 4.88 5.73
N PRO A 318 -24.63 5.23 4.98
CA PRO A 318 -24.99 4.76 3.63
C PRO A 318 -24.05 5.28 2.55
N TYR A 319 -24.18 4.79 1.30
CA TYR A 319 -23.44 5.31 0.17
C TYR A 319 -24.00 6.70 -0.19
N ARG A 320 -23.17 7.72 -0.02
CA ARG A 320 -23.48 9.11 -0.34
C ARG A 320 -22.22 9.90 -0.63
N LEU A 321 -22.34 11.02 -1.25
CA LEU A 321 -21.23 11.96 -1.36
C LEU A 321 -20.95 12.60 0.01
N ALA A 322 -19.70 12.97 0.24
CA ALA A 322 -19.33 13.74 1.43
C ALA A 322 -20.03 15.12 1.42
N ASP A 323 -20.29 15.69 2.59
CA ASP A 323 -21.09 16.91 2.72
C ASP A 323 -20.41 18.15 2.09
N GLU A 324 -19.09 18.08 1.92
CA GLU A 324 -18.25 19.11 1.29
C GLU A 324 -18.18 18.98 -0.24
N VAL A 325 -18.82 17.96 -0.82
CA VAL A 325 -18.77 17.67 -2.26
C VAL A 325 -20.06 18.09 -2.94
N ASP A 326 -19.96 18.95 -3.94
CA ASP A 326 -21.02 19.26 -4.89
C ASP A 326 -20.72 18.52 -6.20
N LEU A 327 -21.62 17.64 -6.62
CA LEU A 327 -21.54 16.96 -7.91
C LEU A 327 -22.48 17.63 -8.91
N VAL A 328 -21.91 18.12 -10.00
CA VAL A 328 -22.62 18.65 -11.15
C VAL A 328 -22.64 17.59 -12.24
N LEU A 329 -23.81 17.36 -12.82
CA LEU A 329 -24.00 16.45 -13.95
C LEU A 329 -23.94 17.24 -15.26
N ASP A 330 -22.95 16.95 -16.10
CA ASP A 330 -22.80 17.59 -17.41
C ASP A 330 -23.39 16.66 -18.51
N TRP A 331 -24.53 17.04 -18.98
CA TRP A 331 -25.31 16.35 -20.02
C TRP A 331 -25.06 16.92 -21.43
N GLY A 332 -24.25 17.98 -21.56
CA GLY A 332 -24.11 18.76 -22.81
C GLY A 332 -25.44 19.37 -23.26
N ASP A 333 -25.76 19.19 -24.54
CA ASP A 333 -26.96 19.71 -25.16
C ASP A 333 -28.19 18.78 -25.06
N ALA A 334 -28.12 17.72 -24.24
CA ALA A 334 -29.22 16.78 -24.06
C ALA A 334 -30.40 17.43 -23.32
N GLU A 335 -31.59 17.33 -23.91
CA GLU A 335 -32.86 17.80 -23.28
C GLU A 335 -33.43 16.71 -22.36
N LEU A 336 -33.28 15.44 -22.74
CA LEU A 336 -33.72 14.27 -21.98
C LEU A 336 -32.53 13.45 -21.53
N VAL A 337 -32.63 12.90 -20.33
CA VAL A 337 -31.59 12.09 -19.71
C VAL A 337 -31.21 10.85 -20.56
N GLY A 338 -32.20 10.26 -21.24
CA GLY A 338 -32.00 9.11 -22.12
C GLY A 338 -31.19 9.39 -23.40
N GLN A 339 -30.91 10.65 -23.72
CA GLN A 339 -30.03 11.01 -24.86
C GLN A 339 -28.56 10.83 -24.51
N ALA A 340 -28.18 10.77 -23.23
CA ALA A 340 -26.82 10.53 -22.81
C ALA A 340 -26.41 9.05 -23.04
N PRO A 341 -25.25 8.79 -23.65
CA PRO A 341 -24.81 7.42 -24.02
C PRO A 341 -24.79 6.44 -22.85
N VAL A 342 -24.44 6.90 -21.65
CA VAL A 342 -24.42 6.08 -20.43
C VAL A 342 -25.82 5.61 -20.05
N VAL A 343 -26.84 6.44 -20.22
CA VAL A 343 -28.23 6.11 -19.92
C VAL A 343 -28.86 5.29 -21.04
N ALA A 344 -28.64 5.69 -22.29
CA ALA A 344 -29.13 4.98 -23.47
C ALA A 344 -28.64 3.52 -23.52
N GLY A 345 -27.41 3.27 -23.13
CA GLY A 345 -26.80 1.95 -23.05
C GLY A 345 -26.97 1.21 -21.72
N SER A 346 -27.66 1.81 -20.75
CA SER A 346 -27.77 1.25 -19.40
C SER A 346 -28.72 0.05 -19.34
N MET A 347 -28.28 -0.98 -18.61
CA MET A 347 -29.14 -2.12 -18.20
C MET A 347 -29.71 -1.94 -16.80
N ALA A 348 -29.30 -0.92 -16.06
CA ALA A 348 -29.76 -0.65 -14.70
C ALA A 348 -31.22 -0.14 -14.71
N PRO A 349 -32.16 -0.84 -14.05
CA PRO A 349 -33.58 -0.46 -14.09
C PRO A 349 -33.85 0.97 -13.63
N ALA A 350 -33.22 1.39 -12.53
CA ALA A 350 -33.40 2.74 -12.00
C ALA A 350 -32.81 3.83 -12.92
N VAL A 351 -31.72 3.56 -13.63
CA VAL A 351 -31.11 4.50 -14.58
C VAL A 351 -31.99 4.59 -15.84
N ARG A 352 -32.51 3.48 -16.35
CA ARG A 352 -33.44 3.44 -17.49
C ARG A 352 -34.74 4.20 -17.20
N ALA A 353 -35.22 4.11 -15.97
CA ALA A 353 -36.44 4.87 -15.55
C ALA A 353 -36.27 6.39 -15.57
N LEU A 354 -35.03 6.88 -15.69
CA LEU A 354 -34.74 8.31 -15.85
C LEU A 354 -34.79 8.78 -17.31
N ALA A 355 -34.81 7.88 -18.30
CA ALA A 355 -34.59 8.21 -19.71
C ALA A 355 -35.53 9.30 -20.23
N ASP A 356 -36.81 9.29 -19.85
CA ASP A 356 -37.81 10.24 -20.30
C ASP A 356 -37.87 11.51 -19.43
N ARG A 357 -37.00 11.65 -18.45
CA ARG A 357 -36.95 12.85 -17.60
C ARG A 357 -36.19 13.98 -18.28
N PRO A 358 -36.70 15.22 -18.23
CA PRO A 358 -35.92 16.37 -18.63
C PRO A 358 -34.69 16.56 -17.74
N VAL A 359 -33.54 16.85 -18.36
CA VAL A 359 -32.27 17.09 -17.64
C VAL A 359 -32.43 18.20 -16.60
N SER A 360 -33.21 19.25 -16.91
CA SER A 360 -33.48 20.38 -16.01
C SER A 360 -34.27 20.03 -14.73
N LYS A 361 -34.80 18.81 -14.62
CA LYS A 361 -35.54 18.34 -13.43
C LYS A 361 -34.73 17.38 -12.56
N LEU A 362 -33.44 17.13 -12.88
CA LEU A 362 -32.54 16.44 -12.00
C LEU A 362 -31.87 17.43 -11.02
N PRO A 363 -31.57 16.97 -9.80
CA PRO A 363 -30.91 17.80 -8.79
C PRO A 363 -29.49 18.19 -9.17
#